data_e620ddc9203fc71a034c96018ffe2330
#
_entry.id   e620ddc9203fc71a034c96018ffe2330
#
_cell.length_a   1.000
_cell.length_b   1.000
_cell.length_c   1.000
_cell.angle_alpha   90.00
_cell.angle_beta   90.00
_cell.angle_gamma   90.00
#
_symmetry.space_group_name_H-M   'P 1'
#
loop_
_entity.id
_entity.type
_entity.pdbx_description
1 polymer ?
#
loop_
_entity_poly.entity_id
_entity_poly.type
_entity_poly.pdbx_seq_one_letter_code
_entity_poly.pdbx_strand_id
1 'polypeptide(L)'
;MLATAAVVVALLSGCASAPMTRGGSLASYDNLTPSDGVLAKSLVRVNKDEVLAAKTVRIVPTTFSQAASPTLSQEQRHLVANAIDRSLCVGLSERLQVVGADQPADLLLHALVTQAAPTDEVAAGTSKVVSFLPSALGAGVPVPVPRLPVGLGSLTVEAEVRDQASRQQAAMIWARGANSFTNSPMVSSAGDAYDLAPSFSDDFSKLVVTGSTPFGKAPELPSFDKIGATLGGKPKYAACEAFGRSPGLVGMAAGKLGLPPEWSDKAPATAGQ
;
A
#
# COMPACT_ATOMS: atom_id res chain seq x y z
N MET A 1 -27.11 24.54 -34.49
CA MET A 1 -25.81 24.56 -33.78
C MET A 1 -25.99 24.23 -32.31
N LEU A 2 -26.42 23.03 -31.92
CA LEU A 2 -26.69 22.64 -30.52
C LEU A 2 -26.40 21.15 -30.24
N ALA A 3 -25.51 20.52 -31.02
CA ALA A 3 -25.26 19.07 -30.91
C ALA A 3 -23.83 18.70 -30.45
N THR A 4 -22.94 19.68 -30.14
CA THR A 4 -21.52 19.43 -29.84
C THR A 4 -21.12 19.55 -28.38
N ALA A 5 -22.05 19.86 -27.47
CA ALA A 5 -21.72 20.07 -26.04
C ALA A 5 -21.90 18.82 -25.15
N ALA A 6 -22.48 17.73 -25.66
CA ALA A 6 -22.86 16.57 -24.83
C ALA A 6 -21.78 15.47 -24.71
N VAL A 7 -20.68 15.54 -25.45
CA VAL A 7 -19.66 14.45 -25.49
C VAL A 7 -18.52 14.63 -24.47
N VAL A 8 -18.33 15.83 -23.91
CA VAL A 8 -17.19 16.14 -23.03
C VAL A 8 -17.41 15.71 -21.56
N VAL A 9 -18.65 15.46 -21.14
CA VAL A 9 -18.98 15.18 -19.72
C VAL A 9 -18.79 13.69 -19.33
N ALA A 10 -18.71 12.79 -20.31
CA ALA A 10 -18.61 11.33 -20.03
C ALA A 10 -17.20 10.82 -19.73
N LEU A 11 -16.16 11.65 -19.78
CA LEU A 11 -14.75 11.23 -19.58
C LEU A 11 -14.22 11.43 -18.14
N LEU A 12 -15.03 11.89 -17.20
CA LEU A 12 -14.60 12.20 -15.83
C LEU A 12 -14.86 11.09 -14.80
N SER A 13 -15.39 9.95 -15.19
CA SER A 13 -15.66 8.83 -14.26
C SER A 13 -14.54 7.76 -14.17
N GLY A 14 -13.31 8.13 -14.47
CA GLY A 14 -12.15 7.22 -14.44
C GLY A 14 -11.50 6.99 -13.08
N CYS A 15 -12.17 7.25 -11.95
CA CYS A 15 -11.72 6.76 -10.66
C CYS A 15 -12.26 5.34 -10.46
N ALA A 16 -11.45 4.32 -10.72
CA ALA A 16 -11.78 2.96 -10.31
C ALA A 16 -11.92 2.95 -8.79
N SER A 17 -13.15 2.93 -8.29
CA SER A 17 -13.41 2.76 -6.86
C SER A 17 -13.08 1.32 -6.51
N ALA A 18 -12.01 1.10 -5.74
CA ALA A 18 -11.70 -0.23 -5.21
C ALA A 18 -12.85 -0.66 -4.27
N PRO A 19 -13.44 -1.85 -4.47
CA PRO A 19 -14.49 -2.34 -3.58
C PRO A 19 -13.89 -2.67 -2.21
N MET A 20 -14.63 -2.34 -1.14
CA MET A 20 -14.26 -2.71 0.23
C MET A 20 -14.66 -4.16 0.53
N THR A 21 -13.91 -5.10 -0.03
CA THR A 21 -14.18 -6.53 0.10
C THR A 21 -13.76 -7.02 1.48
N ARG A 22 -14.68 -7.69 2.20
CA ARG A 22 -14.38 -8.34 3.47
C ARG A 22 -13.80 -9.72 3.22
N GLY A 23 -12.68 -10.02 3.88
CA GLY A 23 -11.98 -11.31 3.76
C GLY A 23 -12.29 -12.28 4.90
N GLY A 24 -12.94 -11.83 5.97
CA GLY A 24 -13.24 -12.64 7.13
C GLY A 24 -12.04 -12.83 8.08
N SER A 25 -10.99 -12.01 7.96
CA SER A 25 -9.76 -12.17 8.76
C SER A 25 -9.77 -11.41 10.07
N LEU A 26 -10.62 -10.37 10.19
CA LEU A 26 -10.72 -9.59 11.40
C LEU A 26 -11.43 -10.38 12.51
N ALA A 27 -10.94 -10.26 13.75
CA ALA A 27 -11.58 -10.87 14.91
C ALA A 27 -13.02 -10.36 15.11
N SER A 28 -13.28 -9.08 14.77
CA SER A 28 -14.61 -8.50 14.74
C SER A 28 -14.71 -7.41 13.68
N TYR A 29 -15.87 -7.34 13.04
CA TYR A 29 -16.27 -6.27 12.11
C TYR A 29 -17.19 -5.25 12.78
N ASP A 30 -17.49 -5.42 14.07
CA ASP A 30 -18.37 -4.56 14.81
C ASP A 30 -17.72 -3.19 15.07
N ASN A 31 -18.54 -2.15 15.04
CA ASN A 31 -18.13 -0.78 15.35
C ASN A 31 -17.03 -0.22 14.44
N LEU A 32 -16.82 -0.80 13.27
CA LEU A 32 -16.03 -0.18 12.22
C LEU A 32 -16.78 1.06 11.70
N THR A 33 -16.14 2.21 11.74
CA THR A 33 -16.72 3.48 11.28
C THR A 33 -16.01 3.96 10.01
N PRO A 34 -16.75 4.56 9.06
CA PRO A 34 -16.14 5.17 7.89
C PRO A 34 -15.12 6.24 8.28
N SER A 35 -13.97 6.20 7.64
CA SER A 35 -12.91 7.18 7.81
C SER A 35 -12.14 7.25 6.50
N ASP A 36 -12.57 8.15 5.62
CA ASP A 36 -12.06 8.24 4.27
C ASP A 36 -10.99 9.31 4.15
N GLY A 37 -9.93 8.97 3.40
CA GLY A 37 -8.97 9.93 2.89
C GLY A 37 -9.39 10.53 1.55
N VAL A 38 -8.54 11.38 0.98
CA VAL A 38 -8.81 11.97 -0.33
C VAL A 38 -8.87 10.93 -1.45
N LEU A 39 -8.03 9.89 -1.36
CA LEU A 39 -7.88 8.86 -2.39
C LEU A 39 -8.26 7.46 -1.90
N ALA A 40 -8.20 7.22 -0.60
CA ALA A 40 -8.49 5.93 0.00
C ALA A 40 -9.85 5.98 0.72
N LYS A 41 -10.59 4.87 0.66
CA LYS A 41 -11.75 4.63 1.51
C LYS A 41 -11.36 3.66 2.61
N SER A 42 -11.86 3.88 3.82
CA SER A 42 -11.62 2.94 4.89
C SER A 42 -12.76 2.86 5.91
N LEU A 43 -12.82 1.70 6.57
CA LEU A 43 -13.58 1.48 7.80
C LEU A 43 -12.57 1.23 8.90
N VAL A 44 -12.64 1.97 10.00
CA VAL A 44 -11.65 1.90 11.07
C VAL A 44 -12.30 1.71 12.44
N ARG A 45 -11.58 1.04 13.32
CA ARG A 45 -11.82 1.01 14.76
C ARG A 45 -10.47 1.06 15.48
N VAL A 46 -10.38 1.81 16.56
CA VAL A 46 -9.19 1.84 17.42
C VAL A 46 -9.57 2.07 18.87
N ASN A 47 -9.00 1.27 19.75
CA ASN A 47 -8.97 1.50 21.20
C ASN A 47 -7.72 2.32 21.50
N LYS A 48 -7.90 3.64 21.58
CA LYS A 48 -6.79 4.59 21.68
C LYS A 48 -5.89 4.30 22.87
N ASP A 49 -6.45 4.06 24.04
CA ASP A 49 -5.67 3.91 25.27
C ASP A 49 -4.82 2.64 25.21
N GLU A 50 -5.38 1.55 24.72
CA GLU A 50 -4.69 0.27 24.61
C GLU A 50 -3.57 0.29 23.57
N VAL A 51 -3.81 0.85 22.37
CA VAL A 51 -2.74 0.95 21.38
C VAL A 51 -1.63 1.89 21.83
N LEU A 52 -1.95 2.97 22.56
CA LEU A 52 -0.94 3.90 23.08
C LEU A 52 -0.16 3.35 24.28
N ALA A 53 -0.76 2.47 25.08
CA ALA A 53 -0.09 1.78 26.19
C ALA A 53 0.94 0.74 25.70
N ALA A 54 0.70 0.13 24.54
CA ALA A 54 1.58 -0.87 23.95
C ALA A 54 2.95 -0.28 23.59
N LYS A 55 4.01 -1.06 23.82
CA LYS A 55 5.41 -0.69 23.53
C LYS A 55 6.02 -1.53 22.41
N THR A 56 5.53 -2.75 22.24
CA THR A 56 6.07 -3.73 21.30
C THR A 56 5.00 -4.22 20.32
N VAL A 57 5.42 -4.53 19.11
CA VAL A 57 4.55 -5.14 18.09
C VAL A 57 5.30 -6.22 17.31
N ARG A 58 4.60 -7.32 17.04
CA ARG A 58 5.06 -8.37 16.13
C ARG A 58 4.16 -8.39 14.90
N ILE A 59 4.78 -8.42 13.73
CA ILE A 59 4.09 -8.47 12.44
C ILE A 59 4.07 -9.93 11.99
N VAL A 60 2.87 -10.46 11.74
CA VAL A 60 2.68 -11.73 11.05
C VAL A 60 2.70 -11.45 9.56
N PRO A 61 3.45 -12.21 8.75
CA PRO A 61 3.52 -11.99 7.31
C PRO A 61 2.14 -11.86 6.67
N THR A 62 1.96 -10.83 5.87
CA THR A 62 0.72 -10.54 5.14
C THR A 62 0.39 -11.70 4.19
N THR A 63 -0.88 -12.09 4.17
CA THR A 63 -1.39 -13.15 3.30
C THR A 63 -2.38 -12.60 2.27
N PHE A 64 -2.69 -13.42 1.26
CA PHE A 64 -3.74 -13.13 0.28
C PHE A 64 -4.93 -14.07 0.51
N SER A 65 -6.15 -13.55 0.43
CA SER A 65 -7.33 -14.42 0.36
C SER A 65 -7.30 -15.24 -0.94
N GLN A 66 -7.88 -16.42 -0.95
CA GLN A 66 -7.91 -17.29 -2.13
C GLN A 66 -8.54 -16.62 -3.36
N ALA A 67 -9.52 -15.76 -3.14
CA ALA A 67 -10.24 -15.04 -4.20
C ALA A 67 -9.65 -13.65 -4.54
N ALA A 68 -8.63 -13.19 -3.80
CA ALA A 68 -8.18 -11.79 -3.86
C ALA A 68 -7.65 -11.36 -5.23
N SER A 69 -7.01 -12.26 -5.95
CA SER A 69 -6.28 -11.93 -7.18
C SER A 69 -6.00 -13.17 -8.00
N PRO A 70 -6.99 -13.72 -8.69
CA PRO A 70 -6.80 -14.97 -9.45
C PRO A 70 -5.79 -14.82 -10.59
N THR A 71 -5.55 -13.60 -11.06
CA THR A 71 -4.66 -13.27 -12.19
C THR A 71 -3.21 -12.98 -11.78
N LEU A 72 -2.93 -12.67 -10.50
CA LEU A 72 -1.57 -12.47 -10.03
C LEU A 72 -0.87 -13.82 -9.79
N SER A 73 0.39 -13.93 -10.23
CA SER A 73 1.22 -15.08 -9.91
C SER A 73 1.51 -15.15 -8.41
N GLN A 74 1.97 -16.29 -7.94
CA GLN A 74 2.37 -16.45 -6.54
C GLN A 74 3.51 -15.49 -6.19
N GLU A 75 4.49 -15.35 -7.06
CA GLU A 75 5.62 -14.41 -6.90
C GLU A 75 5.12 -12.95 -6.76
N GLN A 76 4.20 -12.53 -7.60
CA GLN A 76 3.59 -11.19 -7.53
C GLN A 76 2.82 -10.96 -6.23
N ARG A 77 2.08 -11.98 -5.75
CA ARG A 77 1.40 -11.87 -4.45
C ARG A 77 2.39 -11.75 -3.31
N HIS A 78 3.46 -12.55 -3.31
CA HIS A 78 4.53 -12.43 -2.32
C HIS A 78 5.20 -11.06 -2.35
N LEU A 79 5.46 -10.52 -3.53
CA LEU A 79 6.05 -9.20 -3.69
C LEU A 79 5.18 -8.10 -3.06
N VAL A 80 3.86 -8.10 -3.34
CA VAL A 80 2.92 -7.12 -2.76
C VAL A 80 2.79 -7.32 -1.25
N ALA A 81 2.64 -8.56 -0.76
CA ALA A 81 2.57 -8.86 0.67
C ALA A 81 3.82 -8.37 1.40
N ASN A 82 4.99 -8.66 0.86
CA ASN A 82 6.26 -8.25 1.44
C ASN A 82 6.44 -6.71 1.44
N ALA A 83 5.97 -6.02 0.41
CA ALA A 83 5.98 -4.56 0.37
C ALA A 83 5.08 -3.95 1.46
N ILE A 84 3.93 -4.59 1.76
CA ILE A 84 3.06 -4.23 2.88
C ILE A 84 3.81 -4.43 4.20
N ASP A 85 4.35 -5.62 4.46
CA ASP A 85 4.99 -5.97 5.72
C ASP A 85 6.19 -5.06 6.02
N ARG A 86 7.03 -4.84 5.03
CA ARG A 86 8.18 -3.94 5.14
C ARG A 86 7.75 -2.51 5.46
N SER A 87 6.74 -2.01 4.77
CA SER A 87 6.24 -0.65 5.00
C SER A 87 5.53 -0.51 6.34
N LEU A 88 4.78 -1.52 6.79
CA LEU A 88 4.22 -1.60 8.14
C LEU A 88 5.32 -1.60 9.20
N CYS A 89 6.38 -2.39 8.98
CA CYS A 89 7.50 -2.44 9.92
C CYS A 89 8.16 -1.08 10.09
N VAL A 90 8.40 -0.37 9.00
CA VAL A 90 8.97 0.98 9.04
C VAL A 90 8.01 1.98 9.71
N GLY A 91 6.72 1.96 9.34
CA GLY A 91 5.72 2.88 9.89
C GLY A 91 5.46 2.68 11.39
N LEU A 92 5.35 1.44 11.85
CA LEU A 92 5.14 1.12 13.26
C LEU A 92 6.37 1.44 14.11
N SER A 93 7.58 1.35 13.52
CA SER A 93 8.84 1.69 14.18
C SER A 93 8.96 3.14 14.63
N GLU A 94 8.07 4.03 14.18
CA GLU A 94 8.02 5.42 14.64
C GLU A 94 7.78 5.51 16.16
N ARG A 95 7.01 4.60 16.75
CA ARG A 95 6.72 4.56 18.18
C ARG A 95 6.95 3.21 18.84
N LEU A 96 6.61 2.12 18.14
CA LEU A 96 6.66 0.77 18.70
C LEU A 96 8.00 0.10 18.39
N GLN A 97 8.50 -0.69 19.32
CA GLN A 97 9.58 -1.61 19.04
C GLN A 97 9.02 -2.81 18.26
N VAL A 98 9.47 -3.01 17.02
CA VAL A 98 9.13 -4.21 16.27
C VAL A 98 10.04 -5.35 16.73
N VAL A 99 9.42 -6.47 17.10
CA VAL A 99 10.10 -7.67 17.63
C VAL A 99 10.00 -8.84 16.64
N GLY A 100 10.95 -9.77 16.76
CA GLY A 100 11.00 -10.97 15.93
C GLY A 100 9.88 -11.97 16.20
N ALA A 101 9.75 -12.97 15.32
CA ALA A 101 8.70 -13.98 15.40
C ALA A 101 8.69 -14.76 16.73
N ASP A 102 9.87 -14.97 17.30
CA ASP A 102 10.06 -15.78 18.54
C ASP A 102 9.95 -14.95 19.82
N GLN A 103 9.71 -13.65 19.71
CA GLN A 103 9.66 -12.75 20.86
C GLN A 103 8.21 -12.42 21.26
N PRO A 104 7.93 -12.29 22.56
CA PRO A 104 6.63 -11.79 23.01
C PRO A 104 6.43 -10.34 22.57
N ALA A 105 5.19 -9.98 22.26
CA ALA A 105 4.81 -8.63 21.90
C ALA A 105 3.52 -8.21 22.60
N ASP A 106 3.36 -6.91 22.88
CA ASP A 106 2.11 -6.38 23.41
C ASP A 106 0.99 -6.44 22.36
N LEU A 107 1.36 -6.22 21.10
CA LEU A 107 0.44 -6.27 19.95
C LEU A 107 0.91 -7.27 18.92
N LEU A 108 -0.04 -8.02 18.36
CA LEU A 108 0.15 -8.90 17.21
C LEU A 108 -0.61 -8.33 16.03
N LEU A 109 0.12 -7.99 14.95
CA LEU A 109 -0.46 -7.46 13.71
C LEU A 109 -0.70 -8.58 12.72
N HIS A 110 -1.91 -8.62 12.17
CA HIS A 110 -2.31 -9.47 11.05
C HIS A 110 -2.82 -8.59 9.91
N ALA A 111 -2.43 -8.89 8.68
CA ALA A 111 -2.96 -8.26 7.48
C ALA A 111 -3.31 -9.31 6.42
N LEU A 112 -4.42 -9.07 5.71
CA LEU A 112 -4.90 -9.91 4.61
C LEU A 112 -5.24 -9.03 3.42
N VAL A 113 -4.63 -9.29 2.27
CA VAL A 113 -5.09 -8.71 1.01
C VAL A 113 -6.36 -9.44 0.59
N THR A 114 -7.47 -8.71 0.58
CA THR A 114 -8.79 -9.23 0.25
C THR A 114 -9.12 -9.07 -1.23
N GLN A 115 -8.47 -8.10 -1.89
CA GLN A 115 -8.55 -7.90 -3.33
C GLN A 115 -7.35 -7.11 -3.85
N ALA A 116 -6.81 -7.54 -5.00
CA ALA A 116 -5.88 -6.75 -5.79
C ALA A 116 -6.29 -6.90 -7.26
N ALA A 117 -6.87 -5.84 -7.84
CA ALA A 117 -7.16 -5.82 -9.26
C ALA A 117 -5.87 -5.62 -10.05
N PRO A 118 -5.66 -6.38 -11.12
CA PRO A 118 -4.43 -6.29 -11.88
C PRO A 118 -4.33 -4.96 -12.64
N THR A 119 -3.11 -4.49 -12.83
CA THR A 119 -2.77 -3.44 -13.77
C THR A 119 -2.79 -4.01 -15.18
N ASP A 120 -3.40 -3.30 -16.13
CA ASP A 120 -3.26 -3.63 -17.54
C ASP A 120 -1.88 -3.20 -18.04
N GLU A 121 -1.03 -4.17 -18.35
CA GLU A 121 0.37 -3.96 -18.76
C GLU A 121 0.48 -3.21 -20.07
N VAL A 122 -0.44 -3.42 -21.02
CA VAL A 122 -0.46 -2.74 -22.31
C VAL A 122 -0.81 -1.27 -22.11
N ALA A 123 -1.85 -0.98 -21.31
CA ALA A 123 -2.24 0.39 -20.97
C ALA A 123 -1.13 1.11 -20.19
N ALA A 124 -0.46 0.43 -19.27
CA ALA A 124 0.67 0.97 -18.53
C ALA A 124 1.85 1.29 -19.46
N GLY A 125 2.22 0.37 -20.34
CA GLY A 125 3.28 0.57 -21.33
C GLY A 125 2.98 1.73 -22.28
N THR A 126 1.75 1.80 -22.81
CA THR A 126 1.30 2.90 -23.67
C THR A 126 1.36 4.23 -22.95
N SER A 127 0.92 4.28 -21.69
CA SER A 127 1.01 5.48 -20.86
C SER A 127 2.45 5.97 -20.70
N LYS A 128 3.41 5.04 -20.55
CA LYS A 128 4.85 5.39 -20.49
C LYS A 128 5.37 5.95 -21.78
N VAL A 129 5.08 5.30 -22.91
CA VAL A 129 5.50 5.81 -24.23
C VAL A 129 5.00 7.24 -24.45
N VAL A 130 3.71 7.49 -24.16
CA VAL A 130 3.12 8.83 -24.28
C VAL A 130 3.80 9.85 -23.37
N SER A 131 4.20 9.45 -22.16
CA SER A 131 4.87 10.37 -21.20
C SER A 131 6.27 10.82 -21.65
N PHE A 132 6.94 10.05 -22.51
CA PHE A 132 8.26 10.42 -23.07
C PHE A 132 8.19 11.26 -24.36
N LEU A 133 7.04 11.30 -25.04
CA LEU A 133 6.90 12.03 -26.30
C LEU A 133 7.25 13.52 -26.22
N PRO A 134 6.82 14.30 -25.23
CA PRO A 134 7.17 15.71 -25.12
C PRO A 134 8.68 15.96 -25.03
N SER A 135 9.40 15.09 -24.31
CA SER A 135 10.85 15.19 -24.18
C SER A 135 11.55 14.85 -25.48
N ALA A 136 11.05 13.85 -26.22
CA ALA A 136 11.59 13.45 -27.51
C ALA A 136 11.34 14.50 -28.63
N LEU A 137 10.29 15.31 -28.50
CA LEU A 137 9.96 16.39 -29.44
C LEU A 137 10.64 17.72 -29.07
N GLY A 138 11.58 17.74 -28.12
CA GLY A 138 12.40 18.93 -27.84
C GLY A 138 11.70 20.01 -27.02
N ALA A 139 10.62 19.69 -26.32
CA ALA A 139 9.85 20.64 -25.52
C ALA A 139 10.58 21.16 -24.25
N GLY A 140 11.85 20.79 -24.02
CA GLY A 140 12.78 21.38 -23.04
C GLY A 140 12.36 21.43 -21.57
N VAL A 141 11.08 21.18 -21.26
CA VAL A 141 10.52 21.17 -19.91
C VAL A 141 9.78 19.85 -19.71
N PRO A 142 10.06 19.09 -18.64
CA PRO A 142 9.28 17.89 -18.30
C PRO A 142 7.84 18.29 -17.97
N VAL A 143 6.94 18.13 -18.94
CA VAL A 143 5.50 18.28 -18.68
C VAL A 143 5.01 16.99 -18.05
N PRO A 144 4.43 17.02 -16.83
CA PRO A 144 3.83 15.84 -16.26
C PRO A 144 2.64 15.41 -17.13
N VAL A 145 2.79 14.30 -17.88
CA VAL A 145 1.69 13.73 -18.63
C VAL A 145 0.96 12.76 -17.71
N PRO A 146 -0.33 13.00 -17.43
CA PRO A 146 -1.13 12.07 -16.64
C PRO A 146 -1.15 10.67 -17.30
N ARG A 147 -1.15 9.63 -16.49
CA ARG A 147 -1.36 8.26 -16.94
C ARG A 147 -2.75 8.13 -17.57
N LEU A 148 -2.88 7.33 -18.62
CA LEU A 148 -4.18 6.99 -19.21
C LEU A 148 -5.09 6.37 -18.14
N PRO A 149 -6.35 6.82 -17.99
CA PRO A 149 -7.27 6.36 -16.96
C PRO A 149 -7.94 5.02 -17.29
N VAL A 150 -7.19 4.10 -17.92
CA VAL A 150 -7.66 2.77 -18.32
C VAL A 150 -6.70 1.71 -17.78
N GLY A 151 -7.23 0.55 -17.43
CA GLY A 151 -6.44 -0.56 -16.92
C GLY A 151 -5.76 -0.28 -15.58
N LEU A 152 -6.35 0.58 -14.77
CA LEU A 152 -5.85 0.91 -13.43
C LEU A 152 -6.16 -0.23 -12.47
N GLY A 153 -5.13 -0.69 -11.75
CA GLY A 153 -5.28 -1.67 -10.69
C GLY A 153 -5.80 -1.06 -9.39
N SER A 154 -6.03 -1.92 -8.40
CA SER A 154 -6.47 -1.50 -7.07
C SER A 154 -5.97 -2.45 -6.00
N LEU A 155 -6.03 -2.00 -4.74
CA LEU A 155 -5.66 -2.79 -3.57
C LEU A 155 -6.71 -2.61 -2.48
N THR A 156 -7.15 -3.73 -1.88
CA THR A 156 -7.99 -3.75 -0.68
C THR A 156 -7.35 -4.67 0.35
N VAL A 157 -7.20 -4.16 1.56
CA VAL A 157 -6.52 -4.86 2.66
C VAL A 157 -7.37 -4.76 3.92
N GLU A 158 -7.51 -5.88 4.64
CA GLU A 158 -7.92 -5.92 6.03
C GLU A 158 -6.71 -6.04 6.93
N ALA A 159 -6.64 -5.26 8.00
CA ALA A 159 -5.62 -5.42 9.01
C ALA A 159 -6.15 -5.15 10.40
N GLU A 160 -5.56 -5.81 11.38
CA GLU A 160 -5.85 -5.60 12.79
C GLU A 160 -4.62 -5.78 13.65
N VAL A 161 -4.64 -5.17 14.83
CA VAL A 161 -3.75 -5.52 15.93
C VAL A 161 -4.55 -6.08 17.09
N ARG A 162 -4.06 -7.19 17.65
CA ARG A 162 -4.63 -7.86 18.82
C ARG A 162 -3.63 -7.79 19.98
N ASP A 163 -4.15 -7.72 21.19
CA ASP A 163 -3.34 -7.86 22.40
C ASP A 163 -3.03 -9.33 22.71
N GLN A 164 -2.28 -9.58 23.81
CA GLN A 164 -1.92 -10.93 24.26
C GLN A 164 -3.14 -11.79 24.66
N ALA A 165 -4.27 -11.17 25.00
CA ALA A 165 -5.54 -11.85 25.25
C ALA A 165 -6.37 -12.05 23.97
N SER A 166 -5.78 -11.84 22.79
CA SER A 166 -6.43 -11.93 21.46
C SER A 166 -7.58 -10.94 21.25
N ARG A 167 -7.69 -9.89 22.07
CA ARG A 167 -8.68 -8.83 21.88
C ARG A 167 -8.20 -7.86 20.80
N GLN A 168 -9.08 -7.53 19.87
CA GLN A 168 -8.80 -6.59 18.78
C GLN A 168 -8.71 -5.16 19.33
N GLN A 169 -7.55 -4.53 19.23
CA GLN A 169 -7.28 -3.17 19.73
C GLN A 169 -7.34 -2.12 18.62
N ALA A 170 -7.04 -2.48 17.40
CA ALA A 170 -7.34 -1.67 16.21
C ALA A 170 -7.67 -2.57 15.03
N ALA A 171 -8.48 -2.07 14.11
CA ALA A 171 -8.82 -2.74 12.86
C ALA A 171 -9.07 -1.71 11.76
N MET A 172 -8.74 -2.09 10.52
CA MET A 172 -8.99 -1.29 9.33
C MET A 172 -9.34 -2.20 8.15
N ILE A 173 -10.38 -1.82 7.41
CA ILE A 173 -10.57 -2.25 6.02
C ILE A 173 -10.21 -1.03 5.18
N TRP A 174 -9.26 -1.17 4.28
CA TRP A 174 -8.75 -0.09 3.45
C TRP A 174 -8.83 -0.48 1.98
N ALA A 175 -9.28 0.45 1.14
CA ALA A 175 -9.43 0.23 -0.28
C ALA A 175 -9.02 1.48 -1.08
N ARG A 176 -8.19 1.29 -2.11
CA ARG A 176 -7.77 2.35 -3.01
C ARG A 176 -7.53 1.81 -4.42
N GLY A 177 -8.02 2.53 -5.42
CA GLY A 177 -7.62 2.36 -6.82
C GLY A 177 -6.41 3.23 -7.15
N ALA A 178 -5.59 2.77 -8.08
CA ALA A 178 -4.59 3.62 -8.70
C ALA A 178 -5.27 4.77 -9.46
N ASN A 179 -4.58 5.87 -9.60
CA ASN A 179 -5.09 7.03 -10.33
C ASN A 179 -4.06 7.58 -11.31
N SER A 180 -4.54 8.40 -12.25
CA SER A 180 -3.74 8.92 -13.34
C SER A 180 -2.69 9.95 -12.94
N PHE A 181 -2.78 10.55 -11.75
CA PHE A 181 -1.96 11.69 -11.36
C PHE A 181 -0.87 11.32 -10.35
N THR A 182 -1.13 10.42 -9.43
CA THR A 182 -0.20 10.10 -8.33
C THR A 182 0.50 8.77 -8.47
N ASN A 183 -0.01 7.84 -9.30
CA ASN A 183 0.57 6.53 -9.48
C ASN A 183 1.36 6.44 -10.78
N SER A 184 2.61 6.00 -10.69
CA SER A 184 3.44 5.74 -11.86
C SER A 184 3.02 4.43 -12.51
N PRO A 185 2.74 4.41 -13.83
CA PRO A 185 2.43 3.17 -14.52
C PRO A 185 3.68 2.27 -14.56
N MET A 186 3.56 1.05 -14.06
CA MET A 186 4.56 -0.01 -14.15
C MET A 186 4.01 -1.15 -15.00
N VAL A 187 4.87 -1.72 -15.87
CA VAL A 187 4.49 -2.81 -16.79
C VAL A 187 4.54 -4.13 -16.05
N SER A 188 3.61 -4.30 -15.11
CA SER A 188 3.42 -5.51 -14.30
C SER A 188 1.97 -5.57 -13.84
N SER A 189 1.36 -6.75 -13.89
CA SER A 189 0.00 -6.96 -13.37
C SER A 189 -0.11 -6.61 -11.88
N ALA A 190 0.96 -6.75 -11.12
CA ALA A 190 1.03 -6.35 -9.70
C ALA A 190 1.40 -4.88 -9.50
N GLY A 191 1.71 -4.13 -10.57
CA GLY A 191 2.33 -2.81 -10.48
C GLY A 191 1.59 -1.83 -9.58
N ASP A 192 0.29 -1.66 -9.81
CA ASP A 192 -0.52 -0.73 -9.00
C ASP A 192 -0.72 -1.21 -7.57
N ALA A 193 -0.95 -2.51 -7.35
CA ALA A 193 -1.09 -3.05 -6.00
C ALA A 193 0.21 -2.88 -5.20
N TYR A 194 1.37 -3.08 -5.83
CA TYR A 194 2.67 -2.84 -5.24
C TYR A 194 2.89 -1.36 -4.88
N ASP A 195 2.53 -0.44 -5.78
CA ASP A 195 2.64 1.02 -5.55
C ASP A 195 1.68 1.53 -4.46
N LEU A 196 0.55 0.86 -4.26
CA LEU A 196 -0.43 1.19 -3.23
C LEU A 196 -0.10 0.61 -1.84
N ALA A 197 0.73 -0.44 -1.77
CA ALA A 197 1.08 -1.10 -0.52
C ALA A 197 1.67 -0.16 0.56
N PRO A 198 2.62 0.75 0.23
CA PRO A 198 3.11 1.73 1.21
C PRO A 198 2.02 2.69 1.70
N SER A 199 1.05 3.06 0.84
CA SER A 199 -0.05 3.97 1.25
C SER A 199 -0.95 3.33 2.29
N PHE A 200 -1.35 2.06 2.09
CA PHE A 200 -2.09 1.29 3.08
C PHE A 200 -1.31 1.20 4.40
N SER A 201 -0.03 0.82 4.30
CA SER A 201 0.82 0.61 5.47
C SER A 201 1.03 1.89 6.27
N ASP A 202 1.15 3.04 5.61
CA ASP A 202 1.27 4.35 6.25
C ASP A 202 -0.03 4.72 7.00
N ASP A 203 -1.18 4.52 6.37
CA ASP A 203 -2.48 4.80 6.99
C ASP A 203 -2.73 3.89 8.20
N PHE A 204 -2.49 2.57 8.08
CA PHE A 204 -2.68 1.64 9.19
C PHE A 204 -1.67 1.87 10.32
N SER A 205 -0.41 2.14 9.99
CA SER A 205 0.60 2.46 11.00
C SER A 205 0.24 3.73 11.77
N LYS A 206 -0.25 4.78 11.11
CA LYS A 206 -0.73 6.00 11.78
C LYS A 206 -1.88 5.71 12.72
N LEU A 207 -2.87 4.89 12.31
CA LEU A 207 -3.98 4.48 13.18
C LEU A 207 -3.46 3.87 14.50
N VAL A 208 -2.50 2.94 14.41
CA VAL A 208 -1.94 2.24 15.57
C VAL A 208 -1.01 3.14 16.39
N VAL A 209 -0.15 3.93 15.74
CA VAL A 209 0.84 4.77 16.39
C VAL A 209 0.20 5.95 17.12
N THR A 210 -0.86 6.54 16.54
CA THR A 210 -1.50 7.74 17.12
C THR A 210 -2.78 7.43 17.91
N GLY A 211 -3.33 6.22 17.78
CA GLY A 211 -4.62 5.85 18.38
C GLY A 211 -5.79 6.68 17.83
N SER A 212 -5.67 7.18 16.59
CA SER A 212 -6.69 8.02 15.96
C SER A 212 -6.70 7.80 14.44
N THR A 213 -7.80 8.21 13.77
CA THR A 213 -7.88 8.12 12.31
C THR A 213 -6.65 8.72 11.63
N PRO A 214 -6.12 8.09 10.57
CA PRO A 214 -4.96 8.60 9.84
C PRO A 214 -5.27 9.81 8.96
N PHE A 215 -6.56 10.13 8.77
CA PHE A 215 -7.03 11.17 7.86
C PHE A 215 -7.46 12.45 8.59
N GLY A 216 -7.53 13.55 7.86
CA GLY A 216 -8.02 14.83 8.37
C GLY A 216 -7.03 15.65 9.17
N LYS A 217 -5.78 15.20 9.31
CA LYS A 217 -4.68 15.96 9.94
C LYS A 217 -3.65 16.37 8.90
N ALA A 218 -2.93 17.47 9.16
CA ALA A 218 -1.78 17.82 8.34
C ALA A 218 -0.73 16.70 8.38
N PRO A 219 -0.07 16.39 7.26
CA PRO A 219 1.01 15.41 7.22
C PRO A 219 2.13 15.82 8.18
N GLU A 220 2.53 14.92 9.07
CA GLU A 220 3.73 15.09 9.86
C GLU A 220 4.96 14.71 9.03
N LEU A 221 6.07 15.41 9.28
CA LEU A 221 7.33 15.05 8.63
C LEU A 221 7.78 13.67 9.12
N PRO A 222 8.13 12.76 8.20
CA PRO A 222 8.63 11.45 8.60
C PRO A 222 9.98 11.57 9.30
N SER A 223 10.26 10.66 10.22
CA SER A 223 11.56 10.61 10.89
C SER A 223 12.70 10.32 9.90
N PHE A 224 13.92 10.67 10.28
CA PHE A 224 15.10 10.35 9.48
C PHE A 224 15.28 8.84 9.27
N ASP A 225 14.94 8.03 10.28
CA ASP A 225 14.96 6.56 10.19
C ASP A 225 13.98 6.06 9.13
N LYS A 226 12.76 6.61 9.11
CA LYS A 226 11.74 6.27 8.10
C LYS A 226 12.19 6.67 6.69
N ILE A 227 12.75 7.86 6.54
CA ILE A 227 13.31 8.33 5.26
C ILE A 227 14.44 7.40 4.82
N GLY A 228 15.40 7.12 5.72
CA GLY A 228 16.53 6.25 5.42
C GLY A 228 16.10 4.85 5.00
N ALA A 229 15.18 4.22 5.73
CA ALA A 229 14.65 2.90 5.41
C ALA A 229 13.89 2.89 4.06
N THR A 230 13.13 3.93 3.75
CA THR A 230 12.42 4.08 2.47
C THR A 230 13.40 4.19 1.30
N LEU A 231 14.56 4.83 1.52
CA LEU A 231 15.62 4.95 0.52
C LEU A 231 16.53 3.72 0.42
N GLY A 232 16.17 2.59 1.06
CA GLY A 232 16.92 1.33 0.99
C GLY A 232 17.95 1.14 2.09
N GLY A 233 17.99 2.04 3.08
CA GLY A 233 18.83 1.93 4.26
C GLY A 233 18.39 0.82 5.22
N LYS A 234 19.14 0.64 6.29
CA LYS A 234 18.79 -0.31 7.35
C LYS A 234 17.52 0.15 8.08
N PRO A 235 16.57 -0.75 8.37
CA PRO A 235 15.44 -0.43 9.22
C PRO A 235 15.91 -0.19 10.67
N LYS A 236 15.11 0.53 11.44
CA LYS A 236 15.40 0.85 12.84
C LYS A 236 15.57 -0.39 13.73
N TYR A 237 14.76 -1.41 13.49
CA TYR A 237 14.81 -2.68 14.23
C TYR A 237 15.24 -3.83 13.34
N ALA A 238 16.11 -4.69 13.86
CA ALA A 238 16.62 -5.86 13.14
C ALA A 238 15.51 -6.84 12.71
N ALA A 239 14.42 -6.91 13.47
CA ALA A 239 13.26 -7.74 13.13
C ALA A 239 12.65 -7.37 11.75
N CYS A 240 12.78 -6.12 11.32
CA CYS A 240 12.31 -5.67 10.01
C CYS A 240 13.15 -6.19 8.83
N GLU A 241 14.38 -6.63 9.08
CA GLU A 241 15.24 -7.25 8.03
C GLU A 241 14.62 -8.54 7.47
N ALA A 242 13.74 -9.21 8.23
CA ALA A 242 13.00 -10.38 7.76
C ALA A 242 12.11 -10.08 6.54
N PHE A 243 11.67 -8.84 6.37
CA PHE A 243 10.86 -8.38 5.24
C PHE A 243 11.72 -7.75 4.12
N GLY A 244 13.04 -7.82 4.24
CA GLY A 244 13.99 -7.19 3.31
C GLY A 244 14.01 -5.68 3.41
N ARG A 245 14.80 -5.06 2.54
CA ARG A 245 14.92 -3.60 2.44
C ARG A 245 14.15 -3.08 1.25
N SER A 246 13.71 -1.83 1.35
CA SER A 246 13.16 -1.13 0.19
C SER A 246 14.20 -1.13 -0.95
N PRO A 247 13.77 -1.28 -2.22
CA PRO A 247 14.66 -1.13 -3.36
C PRO A 247 15.22 0.30 -3.49
N GLY A 248 14.75 1.24 -2.68
CA GLY A 248 15.28 2.58 -2.53
C GLY A 248 15.31 3.37 -3.83
N LEU A 249 16.40 4.10 -4.06
CA LEU A 249 16.56 4.94 -5.26
C LEU A 249 16.51 4.12 -6.56
N VAL A 250 17.00 2.89 -6.55
CA VAL A 250 16.96 2.00 -7.74
C VAL A 250 15.51 1.64 -8.08
N GLY A 251 14.73 1.24 -7.08
CA GLY A 251 13.30 0.95 -7.27
C GLY A 251 12.50 2.18 -7.69
N MET A 252 12.80 3.35 -7.11
CA MET A 252 12.16 4.61 -7.51
C MET A 252 12.48 4.96 -8.96
N ALA A 253 13.73 4.81 -9.41
CA ALA A 253 14.14 5.04 -10.79
C ALA A 253 13.47 4.03 -11.74
N ALA A 254 13.47 2.75 -11.37
CA ALA A 254 12.80 1.69 -12.13
C ALA A 254 11.30 1.96 -12.29
N GLY A 255 10.60 2.33 -11.22
CA GLY A 255 9.18 2.71 -11.27
C GLY A 255 8.93 3.93 -12.15
N LYS A 256 9.78 4.96 -12.07
CA LYS A 256 9.70 6.11 -12.98
C LYS A 256 9.90 5.73 -14.45
N LEU A 257 10.69 4.72 -14.73
CA LEU A 257 10.88 4.17 -16.08
C LEU A 257 9.76 3.19 -16.48
N GLY A 258 8.86 2.84 -15.58
CA GLY A 258 7.78 1.88 -15.82
C GLY A 258 8.20 0.43 -15.79
N LEU A 259 9.40 0.14 -15.27
CA LEU A 259 9.89 -1.23 -15.17
C LEU A 259 9.08 -2.03 -14.14
N PRO A 260 8.90 -3.34 -14.36
CA PRO A 260 8.25 -4.22 -13.39
C PRO A 260 8.94 -4.16 -12.03
N PRO A 261 8.19 -4.07 -10.91
CA PRO A 261 8.76 -4.07 -9.56
C PRO A 261 9.52 -5.37 -9.26
N GLU A 262 9.15 -6.49 -9.88
CA GLU A 262 9.81 -7.79 -9.79
C GLU A 262 11.31 -7.75 -10.20
N TRP A 263 11.70 -6.75 -10.98
CA TRP A 263 13.09 -6.60 -11.43
C TRP A 263 13.96 -5.88 -10.41
N SER A 264 13.38 -4.98 -9.64
CA SER A 264 14.11 -4.11 -8.70
C SER A 264 13.89 -4.48 -7.23
N ASP A 265 12.81 -5.18 -6.91
CA ASP A 265 12.47 -5.61 -5.56
C ASP A 265 12.28 -7.13 -5.53
N LYS A 266 13.18 -7.81 -4.85
CA LYS A 266 13.05 -9.25 -4.61
C LYS A 266 12.67 -9.45 -3.16
N ALA A 267 11.45 -9.95 -2.96
CA ALA A 267 11.05 -10.38 -1.63
C ALA A 267 12.10 -11.35 -1.06
N PRO A 268 12.48 -11.25 0.21
CA PRO A 268 13.35 -12.22 0.82
C PRO A 268 12.74 -13.61 0.67
N ALA A 269 13.58 -14.60 0.42
CA ALA A 269 13.12 -15.99 0.42
C ALA A 269 12.50 -16.24 1.80
N THR A 270 11.21 -16.57 1.84
CA THR A 270 10.52 -16.95 3.08
C THR A 270 11.30 -18.09 3.69
N ALA A 271 11.87 -17.88 4.85
CA ALA A 271 12.46 -18.94 5.64
C ALA A 271 11.32 -19.92 5.99
N GLY A 272 11.23 -21.02 5.21
CA GLY A 272 10.46 -22.20 5.51
C GLY A 272 8.94 -22.01 5.68
N GLN A 273 8.18 -22.33 4.63
CA GLN A 273 6.85 -22.94 4.83
C GLN A 273 7.04 -24.40 5.22
#